data_f5df4701ee9856154865b45f8bc4262b
#
_entry.id   f5df4701ee9856154865b45f8bc4262b
#
_cell.length_a   1.000
_cell.length_b   1.000
_cell.length_c   1.000
_cell.angle_alpha   90.00
_cell.angle_beta   90.00
_cell.angle_gamma   90.00
#
_symmetry.space_group_name_H-M   'P 1'
#
loop_
_entity.id
_entity.type
_entity.pdbx_description
1 polymer ?
#
loop_
_entity_poly.entity_id
_entity_poly.type
_entity_poly.pdbx_seq_one_letter_code
_entity_poly.pdbx_strand_id
1 'polypeptide(L)' 'MDKNATLRFIFEPDGYPDVDLEFRCDRDLSYDELVDFFKRFAVAAGYCPNEE' A
#
# COMPACT_ATOMS: atom_id res chain seq x y z
N MET A 1 -0.71 -19.24 17.07
CA MET A 1 -1.65 -18.17 16.71
C MET A 1 -1.02 -17.21 15.74
N ASP A 2 -1.62 -17.08 14.59
CA ASP A 2 -1.07 -16.21 13.59
C ASP A 2 -1.40 -14.77 13.85
N LYS A 3 -0.37 -13.94 13.76
CA LYS A 3 -0.60 -12.50 13.82
C LYS A 3 -0.41 -11.86 12.46
N ASN A 4 -0.44 -12.68 11.44
CA ASN A 4 -0.22 -12.17 10.09
C ASN A 4 -1.49 -11.55 9.54
N ALA A 5 -1.30 -10.49 8.83
CA ALA A 5 -2.39 -9.85 8.12
C ALA A 5 -1.89 -9.48 6.73
N THR A 6 -2.80 -9.21 5.86
CA THR A 6 -2.46 -8.85 4.49
C THR A 6 -3.12 -7.51 4.18
N LEU A 7 -2.31 -6.58 3.70
CA LEU A 7 -2.80 -5.32 3.17
C LEU A 7 -2.81 -5.41 1.67
N ARG A 8 -3.92 -5.07 1.08
CA ARG A 8 -4.02 -5.11 -0.37
C ARG A 8 -4.58 -3.79 -0.87
N PHE A 9 -3.85 -3.19 -1.79
CA PHE A 9 -4.26 -1.94 -2.40
C PHE A 9 -4.50 -2.17 -3.88
N ILE A 10 -5.62 -1.67 -4.36
CA ILE A 10 -5.97 -1.81 -5.77
C ILE A 10 -6.30 -0.43 -6.32
N PHE A 11 -5.70 -0.10 -7.43
CA PHE A 11 -5.94 1.17 -8.10
C PHE A 11 -6.32 0.85 -9.54
N GLU A 12 -7.50 1.26 -9.95
CA GLU A 12 -8.01 0.94 -11.28
C GLU A 12 -8.34 2.21 -12.03
N PRO A 13 -7.33 2.91 -12.55
CA PRO A 13 -7.61 4.14 -13.28
C PRO A 13 -8.17 3.85 -14.66
N ASP A 14 -9.02 4.72 -15.13
CA ASP A 14 -9.54 4.60 -16.49
C ASP A 14 -8.43 4.84 -17.48
N GLY A 15 -8.30 3.95 -18.44
CA GLY A 15 -7.33 4.16 -19.51
C GLY A 15 -5.91 3.79 -19.18
N TYR A 16 -5.67 3.22 -17.99
CA TYR A 16 -4.33 2.82 -17.57
C TYR A 16 -4.39 1.44 -16.94
N PRO A 17 -3.26 0.75 -16.90
CA PRO A 17 -3.25 -0.57 -16.28
C PRO A 17 -3.56 -0.49 -14.79
N ASP A 18 -4.20 -1.53 -14.30
CA ASP A 18 -4.50 -1.62 -12.88
C ASP A 18 -3.23 -1.88 -12.09
N VAL A 19 -3.21 -1.36 -10.88
CA VAL A 19 -2.12 -1.61 -9.94
C VAL A 19 -2.70 -2.37 -8.76
N ASP A 20 -2.09 -3.49 -8.43
CA ASP A 20 -2.56 -4.34 -7.35
C ASP A 20 -1.33 -4.76 -6.55
N LEU A 21 -1.23 -4.27 -5.33
CA LEU A 21 -0.11 -4.58 -4.47
C LEU A 21 -0.61 -5.21 -3.18
N GLU A 22 0.12 -6.20 -2.74
CA GLU A 22 -0.24 -6.93 -1.54
C GLU A 22 0.98 -6.98 -0.63
N PHE A 23 0.79 -6.59 0.62
CA PHE A 23 1.85 -6.61 1.61
C PHE A 23 1.49 -7.53 2.75
N ARG A 24 2.47 -8.25 3.26
CA ARG A 24 2.30 -9.06 4.45
C ARG A 24 2.79 -8.27 5.64
N CYS A 25 2.01 -8.28 6.70
CA CYS A 25 2.36 -7.51 7.88
C CYS A 25 1.76 -8.16 9.12
N ASP A 26 2.07 -7.61 10.28
CA ASP A 26 1.43 -8.02 11.51
C ASP A 26 0.05 -7.40 11.59
N ARG A 27 -0.89 -8.13 12.13
CA ARG A 27 -2.22 -7.58 12.30
C ARG A 27 -2.27 -6.46 13.32
N ASP A 28 -1.20 -6.34 14.12
CA ASP A 28 -1.12 -5.30 15.14
C ASP A 28 -0.32 -4.10 14.66
N LEU A 29 -0.17 -3.95 13.36
CA LEU A 29 0.67 -2.88 12.87
C LEU A 29 0.09 -1.53 13.28
N SER A 30 1.00 -0.58 13.51
CA SER A 30 0.60 0.73 13.98
C SER A 30 0.11 1.59 12.83
N TYR A 31 -0.48 2.71 13.20
CA TYR A 31 -0.95 3.65 12.19
C TYR A 31 0.20 4.15 11.31
N ASP A 32 1.34 4.44 11.94
CA ASP A 32 2.51 4.91 11.18
C ASP A 32 2.96 3.87 10.18
N GLU A 33 2.96 2.62 10.57
CA GLU A 33 3.36 1.57 9.66
C GLU A 33 2.37 1.41 8.52
N LEU A 34 1.10 1.55 8.81
CA LEU A 34 0.08 1.47 7.78
C LEU A 34 0.25 2.58 6.75
N VAL A 35 0.51 3.79 7.22
CA VAL A 35 0.72 4.91 6.31
C VAL A 35 1.95 4.67 5.44
N ASP A 36 2.98 4.07 6.01
CA ASP A 36 4.18 3.77 5.24
C ASP A 36 3.89 2.82 4.09
N PHE A 37 3.09 1.80 4.34
CA PHE A 37 2.70 0.89 3.26
C PHE A 37 1.90 1.63 2.19
N PHE A 38 1.03 2.51 2.61
CA PHE A 38 0.25 3.28 1.66
C PHE A 38 1.15 4.12 0.76
N LYS A 39 2.19 4.71 1.33
CA LYS A 39 3.11 5.51 0.54
C LYS A 39 3.82 4.66 -0.51
N ARG A 40 4.18 3.45 -0.15
CA ARG A 40 4.80 2.54 -1.11
C ARG A 40 3.86 2.22 -2.25
N PHE A 41 2.60 2.00 -1.92
CA PHE A 41 1.62 1.75 -2.95
C PHE A 41 1.47 2.97 -3.87
N ALA A 42 1.46 4.15 -3.31
CA ALA A 42 1.30 5.36 -4.11
C ALA A 42 2.43 5.50 -5.11
N VAL A 43 3.66 5.22 -4.68
CA VAL A 43 4.79 5.30 -5.60
C VAL A 43 4.64 4.28 -6.72
N ALA A 44 4.22 3.07 -6.38
CA ALA A 44 4.03 2.03 -7.39
C ALA A 44 2.94 2.40 -8.37
N ALA A 45 1.97 3.17 -7.94
CA ALA A 45 0.88 3.61 -8.81
C ALA A 45 1.26 4.81 -9.66
N GLY A 46 2.48 5.32 -9.50
CA GLY A 46 2.95 6.41 -10.35
C GLY A 46 2.95 7.77 -9.70
N TYR A 47 2.63 7.85 -8.42
CA TYR A 47 2.64 9.12 -7.74
C TYR A 47 4.01 9.37 -7.14
N CYS A 48 4.48 10.58 -7.26
CA CYS A 48 5.74 10.94 -6.66
C CYS A 48 5.49 11.48 -5.26
N PRO A 49 6.25 11.03 -4.27
CA PRO A 49 6.12 11.62 -2.96
C PRO A 49 6.47 13.09 -3.04
N ASN A 50 5.70 13.88 -2.39
CA ASN A 50 5.97 15.29 -2.41
C ASN A 50 7.02 15.63 -1.38
N GLU A 51 8.11 16.15 -1.87
CA GLU A 51 9.21 16.44 -1.01
C GLU A 51 9.20 17.87 -0.63
N GLU A 52 9.06 18.19 0.50
CA GLU A 52 9.07 19.60 0.77
C GLU A 52 10.09 20.02 1.75
#